data_36bd1e91f6fe14255466d6d6d81da93a
#
_entry.id   36bd1e91f6fe14255466d6d6d81da93a
#
_cell.length_a   1.000
_cell.length_b   1.000
_cell.length_c   1.000
_cell.angle_alpha   90.00
_cell.angle_beta   90.00
_cell.angle_gamma   90.00
#
_symmetry.space_group_name_H-M   'P 1'
#
loop_
_entity.id
_entity.type
_entity.pdbx_description
1 polymer ?
#
loop_
_entity_poly.entity_id
_entity_poly.type
_entity_poly.pdbx_seq_one_letter_code
_entity_poly.pdbx_strand_id
1 'polypeptide(L)'
;TPPKGRHWAWGQDKIDIEWANGNIKIGEGGGAVYQKRYATKTEGQVVSSLWIDEDVRIGIMANSKESTGYPTQKPEALLERIIKASSNEGDLVADFFCGSGTTLAVTEKLGRKWIGADLGRFAIHTSRKRLIQVQRDMKEECKDFRAFEILNLGKYEREHYVSVDSDFREQEKQKILVNKEKQFIELILSAYNAQAVDSYNSFVGKKRDRLIAVGPVNTPVSSAFVDEAIKEARGKGITKFDVLGFDYEMGIDFAELSRQGIDVQFKIIPREVFDRRAVEKGHVKFYDVAYIEVKPIIKGRVNNKTIVIELCDFSVFYNQDSVEEMEGSLKEGSSKIVIENGQIIKLSKDKKTAVVTKDVLTKKWTDWVDYWAIDFNMESRKEIIRTVDSKTGEEKEEWTGGYIFENEWQSFRTKKDRKLELVSAEKEVSKGRRKIAVKVVDIFGNDTTRVIEVNIP
;
A
#
# COMPACT_ATOMS: atom_id res chain seq x y z
N THR A 1 -50.35 46.46 -18.14
CA THR A 1 -49.55 47.71 -17.98
C THR A 1 -48.46 47.49 -16.97
N PRO A 2 -47.26 47.99 -17.22
CA PRO A 2 -46.17 47.92 -16.23
C PRO A 2 -46.55 48.73 -14.97
N PRO A 3 -45.98 48.41 -13.79
CA PRO A 3 -46.18 49.18 -12.61
C PRO A 3 -45.75 50.64 -12.82
N LYS A 4 -46.42 51.58 -12.11
CA LYS A 4 -46.21 53.04 -12.26
C LYS A 4 -44.69 53.35 -12.09
N GLY A 5 -44.13 54.04 -13.11
CA GLY A 5 -42.69 54.39 -13.15
C GLY A 5 -41.74 53.30 -13.67
N ARG A 6 -42.24 52.19 -14.21
CA ARG A 6 -41.42 51.16 -14.82
C ARG A 6 -41.84 50.90 -16.28
N HIS A 7 -40.92 50.42 -17.11
CA HIS A 7 -41.15 50.02 -18.47
C HIS A 7 -41.03 48.50 -18.59
N TRP A 8 -41.72 47.93 -19.58
CA TRP A 8 -41.45 46.58 -19.98
C TRP A 8 -40.04 46.48 -20.61
N ALA A 9 -39.30 45.48 -20.26
CA ALA A 9 -37.96 45.27 -20.85
C ALA A 9 -37.99 44.93 -22.33
N TRP A 10 -39.18 44.53 -22.85
CA TRP A 10 -39.39 44.15 -24.23
C TRP A 10 -40.45 45.00 -24.90
N GLY A 11 -40.26 45.25 -26.20
CA GLY A 11 -41.28 45.86 -27.03
C GLY A 11 -42.46 44.89 -27.28
N GLN A 12 -43.59 45.48 -27.73
CA GLN A 12 -44.83 44.75 -27.93
C GLN A 12 -44.64 43.55 -28.87
N ASP A 13 -43.96 43.72 -30.00
CA ASP A 13 -43.74 42.67 -31.00
C ASP A 13 -43.02 41.44 -30.38
N LYS A 14 -42.03 41.69 -29.55
CA LYS A 14 -41.31 40.62 -28.85
C LYS A 14 -42.15 39.91 -27.82
N ILE A 15 -43.03 40.64 -27.11
CA ILE A 15 -43.98 40.10 -26.14
C ILE A 15 -44.95 39.16 -26.87
N ASP A 16 -45.49 39.59 -28.01
CA ASP A 16 -46.46 38.82 -28.79
C ASP A 16 -45.85 37.53 -29.34
N ILE A 17 -44.61 37.59 -29.82
CA ILE A 17 -43.85 36.42 -30.28
C ILE A 17 -43.61 35.43 -29.11
N GLU A 18 -43.11 35.93 -27.98
CA GLU A 18 -42.79 35.05 -26.84
C GLU A 18 -44.07 34.50 -26.16
N TRP A 19 -45.19 35.26 -26.23
CA TRP A 19 -46.49 34.79 -25.79
C TRP A 19 -47.00 33.65 -26.71
N ALA A 20 -46.93 33.82 -28.02
CA ALA A 20 -47.33 32.80 -29.02
C ALA A 20 -46.46 31.54 -28.87
N ASN A 21 -45.19 31.67 -28.54
CA ASN A 21 -44.25 30.57 -28.28
C ASN A 21 -44.46 29.91 -26.89
N GLY A 22 -45.41 30.40 -26.09
CA GLY A 22 -45.68 29.88 -24.76
C GLY A 22 -44.60 30.16 -23.72
N ASN A 23 -43.68 31.09 -23.99
CA ASN A 23 -42.56 31.41 -23.13
C ASN A 23 -42.90 32.44 -22.02
N ILE A 24 -44.14 32.94 -22.04
CA ILE A 24 -44.63 33.88 -21.02
C ILE A 24 -45.69 33.17 -20.19
N LYS A 25 -45.65 33.33 -18.86
CA LYS A 25 -46.68 32.83 -17.92
C LYS A 25 -47.18 34.01 -17.06
N ILE A 26 -48.50 34.10 -16.93
CA ILE A 26 -49.12 35.00 -15.95
C ILE A 26 -49.25 34.26 -14.63
N GLY A 27 -48.84 34.87 -13.51
CA GLY A 27 -48.96 34.28 -12.19
C GLY A 27 -50.43 34.11 -11.77
N GLU A 28 -50.66 33.17 -10.87
CA GLU A 28 -51.98 32.95 -10.26
C GLU A 28 -52.43 34.21 -9.55
N GLY A 29 -53.62 34.71 -9.94
CA GLY A 29 -54.13 35.99 -9.44
C GLY A 29 -53.95 37.22 -10.37
N GLY A 30 -53.38 37.04 -11.56
CA GLY A 30 -53.42 38.05 -12.65
C GLY A 30 -52.44 39.23 -12.54
N GLY A 31 -51.55 39.25 -11.57
CA GLY A 31 -50.71 40.42 -11.29
C GLY A 31 -49.27 40.44 -11.82
N ALA A 32 -48.62 39.31 -11.95
CA ALA A 32 -47.22 39.23 -12.35
C ALA A 32 -47.05 38.44 -13.63
N VAL A 33 -46.23 38.95 -14.55
CA VAL A 33 -45.84 38.29 -15.81
C VAL A 33 -44.43 37.74 -15.68
N TYR A 34 -44.26 36.46 -15.93
CA TYR A 34 -42.99 35.76 -15.84
C TYR A 34 -42.55 35.27 -17.20
N GLN A 35 -41.27 35.43 -17.54
CA GLN A 35 -40.64 34.78 -18.64
C GLN A 35 -40.27 33.35 -18.23
N LYS A 36 -40.68 32.34 -18.99
CA LYS A 36 -40.18 30.99 -18.81
C LYS A 36 -38.73 30.92 -19.32
N ARG A 37 -37.84 30.45 -18.48
CA ARG A 37 -36.51 30.03 -18.91
C ARG A 37 -36.49 28.51 -18.89
N TYR A 38 -36.24 27.93 -20.04
CA TYR A 38 -36.07 26.49 -20.15
C TYR A 38 -34.60 26.17 -19.90
N ALA A 39 -34.31 25.32 -18.95
CA ALA A 39 -32.97 24.78 -18.77
C ALA A 39 -32.66 23.92 -20.00
N THR A 40 -31.73 24.35 -20.81
CA THR A 40 -31.17 23.52 -21.87
C THR A 40 -30.21 22.51 -21.20
N LYS A 41 -29.95 21.36 -21.83
CA LYS A 41 -29.04 20.34 -21.33
C LYS A 41 -27.61 20.86 -21.05
N THR A 42 -27.30 22.05 -21.62
CA THR A 42 -25.98 22.71 -21.50
C THR A 42 -25.94 23.80 -20.43
N GLU A 43 -27.10 24.25 -19.92
CA GLU A 43 -27.19 25.27 -18.87
C GLU A 43 -27.39 24.58 -17.52
N GLY A 44 -26.35 24.00 -16.96
CA GLY A 44 -26.33 23.54 -15.58
C GLY A 44 -26.34 24.73 -14.60
N GLN A 45 -26.78 24.50 -13.39
CA GLN A 45 -26.63 25.46 -12.32
C GLN A 45 -25.14 25.64 -11.97
N VAL A 46 -24.68 26.88 -11.93
CA VAL A 46 -23.29 27.18 -11.50
C VAL A 46 -23.07 26.63 -10.10
N VAL A 47 -21.98 25.89 -9.92
CA VAL A 47 -21.60 25.34 -8.61
C VAL A 47 -21.36 26.49 -7.64
N SER A 48 -22.15 26.55 -6.56
CA SER A 48 -22.00 27.53 -5.50
C SER A 48 -20.75 27.25 -4.67
N SER A 49 -20.17 28.28 -4.06
CA SER A 49 -19.10 28.12 -3.07
C SER A 49 -19.58 27.53 -1.74
N LEU A 50 -20.88 27.56 -1.49
CA LEU A 50 -21.52 26.98 -0.32
C LEU A 50 -22.24 25.68 -0.72
N TRP A 51 -21.79 24.56 -0.18
CA TRP A 51 -22.33 23.23 -0.41
C TRP A 51 -23.04 22.74 0.85
N ILE A 52 -24.36 22.72 0.81
CA ILE A 52 -25.23 22.36 1.94
C ILE A 52 -26.00 21.06 1.69
N ASP A 53 -25.79 20.44 0.54
CA ASP A 53 -26.49 19.21 0.15
C ASP A 53 -26.06 18.05 1.06
N GLU A 54 -26.99 17.17 1.40
CA GLU A 54 -26.72 16.06 2.33
C GLU A 54 -25.70 15.03 1.80
N ASP A 55 -25.64 14.84 0.49
CA ASP A 55 -24.76 13.89 -0.19
C ASP A 55 -23.29 14.33 -0.22
N VAL A 56 -23.00 15.64 -0.07
CA VAL A 56 -21.63 16.18 -0.06
C VAL A 56 -21.09 16.49 1.35
N ARG A 57 -21.67 15.91 2.39
CA ARG A 57 -21.15 16.03 3.75
C ARG A 57 -19.69 15.60 3.85
N ILE A 58 -18.91 16.26 4.72
CA ILE A 58 -17.46 15.98 4.86
C ILE A 58 -17.19 14.60 5.50
N GLY A 59 -18.11 14.08 6.30
CA GLY A 59 -17.96 12.84 7.05
C GLY A 59 -18.78 11.69 6.50
N ILE A 60 -18.26 10.48 6.65
CA ILE A 60 -18.95 9.22 6.33
C ILE A 60 -19.39 8.56 7.63
N MET A 61 -20.62 8.07 7.66
CA MET A 61 -21.07 7.21 8.76
C MET A 61 -20.40 5.84 8.67
N ALA A 62 -20.03 5.26 9.82
CA ALA A 62 -19.33 3.98 9.88
C ALA A 62 -20.12 2.81 9.23
N ASN A 63 -21.44 2.91 9.18
CA ASN A 63 -22.34 1.95 8.56
C ASN A 63 -22.63 2.23 7.08
N SER A 64 -22.07 3.29 6.49
CA SER A 64 -22.20 3.59 5.05
C SER A 64 -21.65 2.45 4.21
N LYS A 65 -22.31 2.18 3.08
CA LYS A 65 -21.90 1.13 2.13
C LYS A 65 -20.52 1.40 1.52
N GLU A 66 -20.14 2.67 1.35
CA GLU A 66 -18.85 3.09 0.81
C GLU A 66 -17.73 3.15 1.86
N SER A 67 -18.06 2.98 3.16
CA SER A 67 -17.07 3.07 4.23
C SER A 67 -16.06 1.92 4.16
N THR A 68 -14.79 2.25 3.97
CA THR A 68 -13.66 1.30 4.02
C THR A 68 -13.19 1.03 5.45
N GLY A 69 -13.61 1.88 6.42
CA GLY A 69 -13.09 1.87 7.79
C GLY A 69 -11.87 2.77 7.98
N TYR A 70 -11.41 3.45 6.94
CA TYR A 70 -10.33 4.42 7.05
C TYR A 70 -10.82 5.68 7.80
N PRO A 71 -10.13 6.14 8.87
CA PRO A 71 -10.67 7.14 9.81
C PRO A 71 -11.03 8.49 9.17
N THR A 72 -10.29 8.91 8.14
CA THR A 72 -10.44 10.23 7.50
C THR A 72 -11.05 10.15 6.10
N GLN A 73 -11.69 9.02 5.76
CA GLN A 73 -12.34 8.84 4.46
C GLN A 73 -13.38 9.93 4.18
N LYS A 74 -13.38 10.45 2.96
CA LYS A 74 -14.38 11.39 2.45
C LYS A 74 -15.44 10.66 1.63
N PRO A 75 -16.69 11.18 1.56
CA PRO A 75 -17.73 10.60 0.72
C PRO A 75 -17.40 10.71 -0.77
N GLU A 76 -17.81 9.71 -1.54
CA GLU A 76 -17.60 9.71 -2.99
C GLU A 76 -18.34 10.86 -3.68
N ALA A 77 -19.55 11.20 -3.24
CA ALA A 77 -20.33 12.29 -3.79
C ALA A 77 -19.62 13.65 -3.71
N LEU A 78 -18.88 13.90 -2.62
CA LEU A 78 -18.06 15.11 -2.48
C LEU A 78 -16.97 15.17 -3.54
N LEU A 79 -16.20 14.07 -3.70
CA LEU A 79 -15.11 14.00 -4.68
C LEU A 79 -15.65 14.01 -6.10
N GLU A 80 -16.79 13.38 -6.35
CA GLU A 80 -17.48 13.40 -7.65
C GLU A 80 -17.80 14.83 -8.08
N ARG A 81 -18.35 15.63 -7.18
CA ARG A 81 -18.65 17.06 -7.44
C ARG A 81 -17.38 17.85 -7.76
N ILE A 82 -16.32 17.67 -6.97
CA ILE A 82 -15.04 18.36 -7.18
C ILE A 82 -14.44 17.99 -8.53
N ILE A 83 -14.35 16.70 -8.82
CA ILE A 83 -13.71 16.20 -10.04
C ILE A 83 -14.50 16.61 -11.28
N LYS A 84 -15.84 16.51 -11.26
CA LYS A 84 -16.69 16.98 -12.37
C LYS A 84 -16.61 18.47 -12.62
N ALA A 85 -16.45 19.27 -11.57
CA ALA A 85 -16.34 20.73 -11.68
C ALA A 85 -14.97 21.21 -12.17
N SER A 86 -13.92 20.40 -12.01
CA SER A 86 -12.51 20.81 -12.24
C SER A 86 -11.79 20.04 -13.37
N SER A 87 -12.41 19.03 -13.96
CA SER A 87 -11.80 18.18 -14.98
C SER A 87 -12.80 17.63 -15.99
N ASN A 88 -12.30 17.20 -17.13
CA ASN A 88 -13.07 16.51 -18.16
C ASN A 88 -12.73 15.01 -18.18
N GLU A 89 -13.54 14.22 -18.88
CA GLU A 89 -13.23 12.82 -19.13
C GLU A 89 -11.89 12.68 -19.88
N GLY A 90 -11.06 11.73 -19.45
CA GLY A 90 -9.73 11.51 -19.99
C GLY A 90 -8.62 12.37 -19.37
N ASP A 91 -8.95 13.43 -18.62
CA ASP A 91 -7.95 14.25 -17.90
C ASP A 91 -7.25 13.45 -16.80
N LEU A 92 -6.07 13.93 -16.39
CA LEU A 92 -5.29 13.38 -15.29
C LEU A 92 -5.61 14.10 -13.98
N VAL A 93 -6.04 13.34 -12.98
CA VAL A 93 -6.28 13.80 -11.60
C VAL A 93 -5.20 13.23 -10.69
N ALA A 94 -4.58 14.07 -9.87
CA ALA A 94 -3.55 13.65 -8.92
C ALA A 94 -3.96 13.94 -7.47
N ASP A 95 -3.76 12.95 -6.58
CA ASP A 95 -3.96 13.08 -5.14
C ASP A 95 -2.75 12.52 -4.40
N PHE A 96 -1.89 13.40 -3.89
CA PHE A 96 -0.64 13.02 -3.24
C PHE A 96 -0.79 12.66 -1.76
N PHE A 97 -2.01 12.68 -1.23
CA PHE A 97 -2.38 12.27 0.12
C PHE A 97 -3.65 11.43 0.10
N CYS A 98 -3.67 10.43 -0.80
CA CYS A 98 -4.90 9.75 -1.22
C CYS A 98 -5.63 8.98 -0.11
N GLY A 99 -4.98 8.67 1.00
CA GLY A 99 -5.58 8.01 2.17
C GLY A 99 -6.35 6.74 1.79
N SER A 100 -7.67 6.78 1.90
CA SER A 100 -8.56 5.65 1.52
C SER A 100 -8.79 5.50 0.01
N GLY A 101 -8.17 6.33 -0.83
CA GLY A 101 -8.30 6.27 -2.29
C GLY A 101 -9.66 6.73 -2.82
N THR A 102 -10.40 7.58 -2.10
CA THR A 102 -11.71 8.05 -2.57
C THR A 102 -11.58 8.83 -3.88
N THR A 103 -10.61 9.75 -3.96
CA THR A 103 -10.32 10.50 -5.19
C THR A 103 -10.05 9.57 -6.36
N LEU A 104 -9.19 8.55 -6.16
CA LEU A 104 -8.81 7.61 -7.21
C LEU A 104 -10.00 6.77 -7.68
N ALA A 105 -10.79 6.26 -6.74
CA ALA A 105 -11.98 5.47 -7.02
C ALA A 105 -13.04 6.24 -7.83
N VAL A 106 -13.30 7.49 -7.44
CA VAL A 106 -14.24 8.36 -8.15
C VAL A 106 -13.70 8.75 -9.53
N THR A 107 -12.42 9.06 -9.62
CA THR A 107 -11.75 9.40 -10.88
C THR A 107 -11.85 8.25 -11.88
N GLU A 108 -11.59 7.01 -11.45
CA GLU A 108 -11.74 5.81 -12.28
C GLU A 108 -13.18 5.65 -12.77
N LYS A 109 -14.17 5.74 -11.87
CA LYS A 109 -15.61 5.65 -12.22
C LYS A 109 -16.06 6.71 -13.22
N LEU A 110 -15.44 7.87 -13.20
CA LEU A 110 -15.73 9.00 -14.08
C LEU A 110 -14.92 9.00 -15.39
N GLY A 111 -14.12 7.97 -15.67
CA GLY A 111 -13.36 7.84 -16.91
C GLY A 111 -12.14 8.78 -17.02
N ARG A 112 -11.63 9.30 -15.89
CA ARG A 112 -10.40 10.10 -15.86
C ARG A 112 -9.21 9.20 -15.55
N LYS A 113 -8.00 9.69 -15.87
CA LYS A 113 -6.74 9.08 -15.43
C LYS A 113 -6.41 9.57 -14.02
N TRP A 114 -5.68 8.78 -13.25
CA TRP A 114 -5.33 9.19 -11.90
C TRP A 114 -3.92 8.76 -11.49
N ILE A 115 -3.34 9.55 -10.59
CA ILE A 115 -2.12 9.24 -9.85
C ILE A 115 -2.44 9.49 -8.38
N GLY A 116 -2.15 8.52 -7.53
CA GLY A 116 -2.29 8.64 -6.07
C GLY A 116 -0.99 8.33 -5.36
N ALA A 117 -0.70 9.05 -4.30
CA ALA A 117 0.42 8.76 -3.41
C ALA A 117 -0.01 8.87 -1.95
N ASP A 118 0.62 8.09 -1.08
CA ASP A 118 0.48 8.20 0.36
C ASP A 118 1.72 7.61 1.05
N LEU A 119 2.10 8.16 2.19
CA LEU A 119 3.20 7.63 3.01
C LEU A 119 2.79 6.36 3.78
N GLY A 120 1.51 6.25 4.12
CA GLY A 120 0.98 5.18 4.96
C GLY A 120 0.75 3.89 4.19
N ARG A 121 1.41 2.80 4.57
CA ARG A 121 1.17 1.46 3.97
C ARG A 121 -0.29 1.04 4.07
N PHE A 122 -0.93 1.33 5.19
CA PHE A 122 -2.35 1.05 5.41
C PHE A 122 -3.26 1.85 4.46
N ALA A 123 -2.89 3.10 4.15
CA ALA A 123 -3.58 3.92 3.16
C ALA A 123 -3.49 3.29 1.76
N ILE A 124 -2.28 2.95 1.32
CA ILE A 124 -2.04 2.29 0.02
C ILE A 124 -2.77 0.95 -0.06
N HIS A 125 -2.74 0.15 1.01
CA HIS A 125 -3.45 -1.14 1.05
C HIS A 125 -4.97 -0.95 0.96
N THR A 126 -5.53 0.01 1.68
CA THR A 126 -6.96 0.35 1.62
C THR A 126 -7.36 0.81 0.22
N SER A 127 -6.57 1.71 -0.38
CA SER A 127 -6.78 2.21 -1.74
C SER A 127 -6.70 1.09 -2.78
N ARG A 128 -5.72 0.17 -2.67
CA ARG A 128 -5.61 -1.03 -3.52
C ARG A 128 -6.90 -1.84 -3.52
N LYS A 129 -7.38 -2.23 -2.34
CA LYS A 129 -8.61 -3.03 -2.20
C LYS A 129 -9.82 -2.31 -2.77
N ARG A 130 -9.93 -1.01 -2.53
CA ARG A 130 -11.02 -0.18 -3.05
C ARG A 130 -11.01 -0.13 -4.57
N LEU A 131 -9.87 0.12 -5.19
CA LEU A 131 -9.72 0.19 -6.64
C LEU A 131 -10.02 -1.15 -7.31
N ILE A 132 -9.52 -2.26 -6.75
CA ILE A 132 -9.84 -3.61 -7.25
C ILE A 132 -11.36 -3.84 -7.19
N GLN A 133 -12.03 -3.43 -6.11
CA GLN A 133 -13.49 -3.59 -6.01
C GLN A 133 -14.21 -2.71 -7.04
N VAL A 134 -13.79 -1.46 -7.23
CA VAL A 134 -14.35 -0.57 -8.27
C VAL A 134 -14.22 -1.20 -9.65
N GLN A 135 -13.06 -1.75 -9.98
CA GLN A 135 -12.83 -2.41 -11.27
C GLN A 135 -13.68 -3.68 -11.45
N ARG A 136 -13.90 -4.45 -10.38
CA ARG A 136 -14.82 -5.59 -10.40
C ARG A 136 -16.26 -5.14 -10.68
N ASP A 137 -16.72 -4.11 -9.98
CA ASP A 137 -18.05 -3.55 -10.15
C ASP A 137 -18.23 -3.00 -11.59
N MET A 138 -17.23 -2.29 -12.13
CA MET A 138 -17.23 -1.80 -13.51
C MET A 138 -17.27 -2.93 -14.53
N LYS A 139 -16.53 -4.02 -14.28
CA LYS A 139 -16.54 -5.21 -15.14
C LYS A 139 -17.91 -5.88 -15.16
N GLU A 140 -18.58 -6.00 -14.01
CA GLU A 140 -19.94 -6.53 -13.92
C GLU A 140 -20.95 -5.65 -14.68
N GLU A 141 -20.73 -4.33 -14.71
CA GLU A 141 -21.51 -3.37 -15.48
C GLU A 141 -21.10 -3.28 -16.96
N CYS A 142 -20.18 -4.14 -17.44
CA CYS A 142 -19.63 -4.12 -18.79
C CYS A 142 -18.97 -2.77 -19.18
N LYS A 143 -18.44 -2.05 -18.20
CA LYS A 143 -17.65 -0.82 -18.38
C LYS A 143 -16.17 -1.15 -18.48
N ASP A 144 -15.47 -0.37 -19.30
CA ASP A 144 -14.02 -0.48 -19.41
C ASP A 144 -13.31 0.14 -18.18
N PHE A 145 -12.16 -0.41 -17.80
CA PHE A 145 -11.31 0.10 -16.73
C PHE A 145 -9.84 -0.09 -17.08
N ARG A 146 -8.96 0.68 -16.42
CA ARG A 146 -7.53 0.62 -16.65
C ARG A 146 -6.84 -0.22 -15.61
N ALA A 147 -5.85 -1.01 -16.03
CA ALA A 147 -4.91 -1.62 -15.10
C ALA A 147 -4.13 -0.54 -14.34
N PHE A 148 -3.77 -0.81 -13.10
CA PHE A 148 -2.94 0.08 -12.30
C PHE A 148 -1.78 -0.69 -11.67
N GLU A 149 -0.74 0.03 -11.31
CA GLU A 149 0.42 -0.52 -10.60
C GLU A 149 0.66 0.27 -9.31
N ILE A 150 1.32 -0.38 -8.36
CA ILE A 150 1.72 0.23 -7.10
C ILE A 150 3.23 0.26 -7.06
N LEU A 151 3.77 1.49 -7.08
CA LEU A 151 5.19 1.74 -7.07
C LEU A 151 5.66 2.09 -5.66
N ASN A 152 6.88 1.70 -5.35
CA ASN A 152 7.51 2.02 -4.09
C ASN A 152 8.74 2.90 -4.31
N LEU A 153 8.70 4.13 -3.81
CA LEU A 153 9.80 5.08 -3.94
C LEU A 153 11.00 4.79 -3.02
N GLY A 154 10.89 3.86 -2.07
CA GLY A 154 11.98 3.54 -1.14
C GLY A 154 13.28 3.06 -1.79
N LYS A 155 13.22 2.59 -3.04
CA LYS A 155 14.45 2.27 -3.80
C LYS A 155 15.27 3.52 -4.10
N TYR A 156 14.65 4.67 -4.37
CA TYR A 156 15.35 5.94 -4.66
C TYR A 156 16.09 6.51 -3.45
N GLU A 157 15.52 6.37 -2.26
CA GLU A 157 16.18 6.77 -1.01
C GLU A 157 17.42 5.90 -0.77
N ARG A 158 17.37 4.61 -1.10
CA ARG A 158 18.51 3.68 -1.04
C ARG A 158 19.58 4.01 -2.07
N GLU A 159 19.21 4.41 -3.27
CA GLU A 159 20.15 4.79 -4.34
C GLU A 159 21.10 5.93 -3.92
N HIS A 160 20.64 6.85 -3.05
CA HIS A 160 21.50 7.88 -2.50
C HIS A 160 22.78 7.31 -1.86
N TYR A 161 22.67 6.14 -1.23
CA TYR A 161 23.80 5.49 -0.55
C TYR A 161 24.71 4.64 -1.46
N VAL A 162 24.28 4.38 -2.69
CA VAL A 162 24.98 3.48 -3.63
C VAL A 162 25.44 4.20 -4.90
N SER A 163 24.75 5.25 -5.32
CA SER A 163 25.10 6.00 -6.53
C SER A 163 26.22 6.99 -6.25
N VAL A 164 27.19 7.04 -7.16
CA VAL A 164 28.24 8.07 -7.19
C VAL A 164 28.26 8.65 -8.59
N ASP A 165 28.36 9.96 -8.68
CA ASP A 165 28.37 10.69 -9.94
C ASP A 165 29.52 10.21 -10.84
N SER A 166 29.24 10.04 -12.14
CA SER A 166 30.19 9.48 -13.11
C SER A 166 31.45 10.32 -13.28
N ASP A 167 31.41 11.58 -12.87
CA ASP A 167 32.48 12.56 -13.11
C ASP A 167 33.67 12.47 -12.16
N PHE A 168 33.58 11.66 -11.11
CA PHE A 168 34.69 11.45 -10.16
C PHE A 168 35.68 10.39 -10.67
N ARG A 169 36.97 10.55 -10.28
CA ARG A 169 38.00 9.53 -10.52
C ARG A 169 37.71 8.28 -9.70
N GLU A 170 38.13 7.11 -10.18
CA GLU A 170 37.80 5.81 -9.58
C GLU A 170 38.18 5.71 -8.08
N GLN A 171 39.32 6.28 -7.71
CA GLN A 171 39.76 6.34 -6.30
C GLN A 171 38.90 7.25 -5.40
N GLU A 172 38.37 8.32 -5.97
CA GLU A 172 37.47 9.25 -5.28
C GLU A 172 36.06 8.61 -5.12
N LYS A 173 35.57 7.95 -6.18
CA LYS A 173 34.32 7.18 -6.14
C LYS A 173 34.36 6.15 -5.02
N GLN A 174 35.44 5.39 -4.90
CA GLN A 174 35.58 4.35 -3.89
C GLN A 174 35.57 4.91 -2.46
N LYS A 175 36.22 6.06 -2.23
CA LYS A 175 36.16 6.76 -0.94
C LYS A 175 34.74 7.26 -0.61
N ILE A 176 34.03 7.79 -1.60
CA ILE A 176 32.66 8.28 -1.43
C ILE A 176 31.73 7.10 -1.10
N LEU A 177 31.87 5.96 -1.78
CA LEU A 177 31.06 4.76 -1.53
C LEU A 177 31.29 4.23 -0.12
N VAL A 178 32.54 4.09 0.32
CA VAL A 178 32.86 3.65 1.68
C VAL A 178 32.27 4.59 2.74
N ASN A 179 32.33 5.90 2.49
CA ASN A 179 31.74 6.87 3.43
C ASN A 179 30.21 6.79 3.45
N LYS A 180 29.57 6.60 2.29
CA LYS A 180 28.12 6.43 2.18
C LYS A 180 27.65 5.14 2.85
N GLU A 181 28.37 4.05 2.68
CA GLU A 181 28.09 2.78 3.35
C GLU A 181 28.19 2.93 4.88
N LYS A 182 29.21 3.62 5.36
CA LYS A 182 29.35 3.92 6.79
C LYS A 182 28.18 4.76 7.31
N GLN A 183 27.79 5.81 6.59
CA GLN A 183 26.62 6.63 6.95
C GLN A 183 25.32 5.83 6.96
N PHE A 184 25.17 4.91 6.01
CA PHE A 184 24.03 4.01 5.97
C PHE A 184 24.00 3.10 7.20
N ILE A 185 25.12 2.44 7.53
CA ILE A 185 25.22 1.58 8.72
C ILE A 185 24.90 2.37 9.99
N GLU A 186 25.46 3.57 10.15
CA GLU A 186 25.20 4.44 11.30
C GLU A 186 23.71 4.80 11.41
N LEU A 187 23.04 5.10 10.28
CA LEU A 187 21.61 5.38 10.23
C LEU A 187 20.79 4.17 10.72
N ILE A 188 21.09 2.97 10.19
CA ILE A 188 20.36 1.75 10.56
C ILE A 188 20.60 1.40 12.03
N LEU A 189 21.83 1.47 12.52
CA LEU A 189 22.14 1.19 13.93
C LEU A 189 21.46 2.19 14.87
N SER A 190 21.44 3.47 14.51
CA SER A 190 20.72 4.49 15.27
C SER A 190 19.22 4.21 15.32
N ALA A 191 18.60 3.90 14.18
CA ALA A 191 17.17 3.57 14.09
C ALA A 191 16.82 2.29 14.85
N TYR A 192 17.75 1.31 14.90
CA TYR A 192 17.57 0.05 15.61
C TYR A 192 17.91 0.16 17.12
N ASN A 193 18.37 1.32 17.60
CA ASN A 193 18.90 1.55 18.95
C ASN A 193 20.03 0.56 19.31
N ALA A 194 21.03 0.47 18.45
CA ALA A 194 22.18 -0.39 18.58
C ALA A 194 23.47 0.41 18.65
N GLN A 195 24.49 -0.15 19.29
CA GLN A 195 25.82 0.42 19.39
C GLN A 195 26.70 -0.16 18.29
N ALA A 196 27.49 0.67 17.62
CA ALA A 196 28.45 0.23 16.62
C ALA A 196 29.57 -0.61 17.26
N VAL A 197 30.05 -1.63 16.53
CA VAL A 197 31.20 -2.47 16.91
C VAL A 197 32.11 -2.66 15.70
N ASP A 198 33.44 -2.59 15.93
CA ASP A 198 34.44 -2.68 14.85
C ASP A 198 35.29 -3.98 14.95
N SER A 199 34.95 -4.90 15.86
CA SER A 199 35.78 -6.09 16.17
C SER A 199 35.44 -7.31 15.31
N TYR A 200 34.53 -7.16 14.37
CA TYR A 200 33.96 -8.25 13.55
C TYR A 200 33.95 -7.87 12.07
N ASN A 201 33.94 -8.88 11.19
CA ASN A 201 33.83 -8.66 9.76
C ASN A 201 32.38 -8.59 9.30
N SER A 202 31.54 -9.50 9.81
CA SER A 202 30.13 -9.61 9.44
C SER A 202 29.19 -8.81 10.36
N PHE A 203 29.67 -8.44 11.56
CA PHE A 203 28.84 -7.74 12.54
C PHE A 203 29.30 -6.31 12.74
N VAL A 204 28.41 -5.38 12.51
CA VAL A 204 28.67 -3.93 12.57
C VAL A 204 28.08 -3.26 13.82
N GLY A 205 27.24 -3.98 14.58
CA GLY A 205 26.58 -3.44 15.75
C GLY A 205 26.28 -4.48 16.82
N LYS A 206 25.89 -3.98 17.99
CA LYS A 206 25.43 -4.77 19.15
C LYS A 206 24.22 -4.12 19.81
N LYS A 207 23.22 -4.93 20.11
CA LYS A 207 22.04 -4.52 20.89
C LYS A 207 21.79 -5.54 21.99
N ARG A 208 21.95 -5.11 23.27
CA ARG A 208 21.89 -6.00 24.42
C ARG A 208 22.93 -7.15 24.31
N ASP A 209 22.45 -8.41 24.24
CA ASP A 209 23.26 -9.62 24.12
C ASP A 209 23.37 -10.16 22.68
N ARG A 210 22.85 -9.45 21.68
CA ARG A 210 22.82 -9.85 20.28
C ARG A 210 23.74 -8.99 19.43
N LEU A 211 24.53 -9.60 18.56
CA LEU A 211 25.27 -8.87 17.52
C LEU A 211 24.36 -8.57 16.32
N ILE A 212 24.76 -7.63 15.48
CA ILE A 212 23.94 -7.15 14.37
C ILE A 212 24.76 -7.17 13.10
N ALA A 213 24.24 -7.89 12.11
CA ALA A 213 24.68 -7.84 10.72
C ALA A 213 23.68 -7.01 9.92
N VAL A 214 24.16 -6.03 9.15
CA VAL A 214 23.33 -5.20 8.27
C VAL A 214 23.57 -5.63 6.84
N GLY A 215 22.51 -6.04 6.17
CA GLY A 215 22.55 -6.47 4.78
C GLY A 215 22.81 -5.33 3.80
N PRO A 216 23.06 -5.68 2.53
CA PRO A 216 23.33 -4.70 1.47
C PRO A 216 22.18 -3.72 1.27
N VAL A 217 22.49 -2.51 0.79
CA VAL A 217 21.50 -1.44 0.59
C VAL A 217 20.51 -1.77 -0.53
N ASN A 218 21.01 -2.22 -1.69
CA ASN A 218 20.20 -2.35 -2.92
C ASN A 218 19.96 -3.79 -3.39
N THR A 219 20.60 -4.76 -2.77
CA THR A 219 20.39 -6.17 -3.10
C THR A 219 19.77 -6.90 -1.91
N PRO A 220 19.03 -7.98 -2.16
CA PRO A 220 18.53 -8.84 -1.09
C PRO A 220 19.68 -9.42 -0.26
N VAL A 221 19.44 -9.64 1.03
CA VAL A 221 20.35 -10.45 1.87
C VAL A 221 20.40 -11.85 1.27
N SER A 222 21.58 -12.26 0.85
CA SER A 222 21.77 -13.59 0.22
C SER A 222 22.04 -14.68 1.25
N SER A 223 21.85 -15.94 0.85
CA SER A 223 22.23 -17.10 1.64
C SER A 223 23.73 -17.07 1.98
N ALA A 224 24.58 -16.67 1.02
CA ALA A 224 26.02 -16.55 1.23
C ALA A 224 26.37 -15.51 2.33
N PHE A 225 25.68 -14.37 2.37
CA PHE A 225 25.87 -13.37 3.43
C PHE A 225 25.55 -13.95 4.82
N VAL A 226 24.45 -14.70 4.92
CA VAL A 226 24.05 -15.32 6.19
C VAL A 226 25.03 -16.41 6.62
N ASP A 227 25.48 -17.23 5.69
CA ASP A 227 26.44 -18.32 5.94
C ASP A 227 27.79 -17.77 6.43
N GLU A 228 28.25 -16.65 5.88
CA GLU A 228 29.47 -15.96 6.31
C GLU A 228 29.33 -15.44 7.75
N ALA A 229 28.20 -14.81 8.09
CA ALA A 229 27.90 -14.37 9.45
C ALA A 229 27.83 -15.56 10.44
N ILE A 230 27.21 -16.67 10.06
CA ILE A 230 27.17 -17.89 10.88
C ILE A 230 28.56 -18.47 11.09
N LYS A 231 29.39 -18.52 10.04
CA LYS A 231 30.76 -19.01 10.12
C LYS A 231 31.62 -18.19 11.09
N GLU A 232 31.51 -16.86 11.02
CA GLU A 232 32.20 -15.97 11.97
C GLU A 232 31.65 -16.14 13.39
N ALA A 233 30.32 -16.24 13.54
CA ALA A 233 29.69 -16.43 14.85
C ALA A 233 30.19 -17.72 15.52
N ARG A 234 30.25 -18.83 14.80
CA ARG A 234 30.81 -20.11 15.32
C ARG A 234 32.26 -19.99 15.70
N GLY A 235 33.08 -19.36 14.86
CA GLY A 235 34.51 -19.18 15.13
C GLY A 235 34.80 -18.35 16.38
N LYS A 236 33.91 -17.46 16.74
CA LYS A 236 34.02 -16.53 17.89
C LYS A 236 33.12 -16.88 19.08
N GLY A 237 32.42 -18.01 19.04
CA GLY A 237 31.53 -18.45 20.14
C GLY A 237 30.28 -17.56 20.33
N ILE A 238 29.83 -16.88 19.29
CA ILE A 238 28.64 -16.05 19.30
C ILE A 238 27.42 -16.96 19.15
N THR A 239 26.45 -16.83 20.06
CA THR A 239 25.25 -17.67 20.09
C THR A 239 23.99 -16.96 19.62
N LYS A 240 24.03 -15.62 19.49
CA LYS A 240 22.87 -14.82 19.14
C LYS A 240 23.25 -13.63 18.27
N PHE A 241 22.53 -13.46 17.15
CA PHE A 241 22.66 -12.25 16.35
C PHE A 241 21.41 -11.96 15.54
N ASP A 242 21.28 -10.71 15.08
CA ASP A 242 20.22 -10.23 14.21
C ASP A 242 20.78 -9.91 12.83
N VAL A 243 20.04 -10.27 11.79
CA VAL A 243 20.33 -9.87 10.42
C VAL A 243 19.26 -8.86 10.01
N LEU A 244 19.68 -7.64 9.67
CA LEU A 244 18.80 -6.57 9.25
C LEU A 244 18.91 -6.39 7.73
N GLY A 245 17.81 -6.49 6.99
CA GLY A 245 17.81 -6.33 5.55
C GLY A 245 16.53 -5.67 5.06
N PHE A 246 16.58 -5.00 3.91
CA PHE A 246 15.37 -4.49 3.26
C PHE A 246 14.60 -5.61 2.60
N ASP A 247 15.32 -6.54 1.97
CA ASP A 247 14.82 -7.68 1.26
C ASP A 247 15.71 -8.90 1.54
N TYR A 248 15.18 -10.10 1.42
CA TYR A 248 15.89 -11.35 1.60
C TYR A 248 15.77 -12.21 0.36
N GLU A 249 16.87 -12.92 0.02
CA GLU A 249 16.89 -13.85 -1.08
C GLU A 249 15.95 -15.03 -0.81
N MET A 250 15.26 -15.44 -1.84
CA MET A 250 14.38 -16.59 -1.75
C MET A 250 15.19 -17.88 -1.67
N GLY A 251 14.93 -18.68 -0.65
CA GLY A 251 15.65 -19.95 -0.44
C GLY A 251 16.49 -19.98 0.83
N ILE A 252 16.53 -18.87 1.59
CA ILE A 252 17.07 -18.91 2.94
C ILE A 252 16.09 -19.73 3.79
N ASP A 253 16.49 -20.93 4.20
CA ASP A 253 15.72 -21.73 5.14
C ASP A 253 15.95 -21.25 6.57
N PHE A 254 15.14 -20.29 6.99
CA PHE A 254 15.21 -19.69 8.33
C PHE A 254 15.01 -20.74 9.44
N ALA A 255 14.27 -21.83 9.17
CA ALA A 255 14.02 -22.88 10.13
C ALA A 255 15.24 -23.82 10.29
N GLU A 256 15.96 -24.09 9.24
CA GLU A 256 17.18 -24.91 9.27
C GLU A 256 18.32 -24.16 9.97
N LEU A 257 18.44 -22.85 9.73
CA LEU A 257 19.44 -22.01 10.36
C LEU A 257 19.25 -21.94 11.89
N SER A 258 18.03 -21.87 12.36
CA SER A 258 17.72 -21.89 13.80
C SER A 258 18.04 -23.22 14.47
N ARG A 259 18.03 -24.34 13.72
CA ARG A 259 18.40 -25.68 14.24
C ARG A 259 19.91 -25.88 14.45
N GLN A 260 20.74 -24.96 13.95
CA GLN A 260 22.19 -25.07 14.01
C GLN A 260 22.81 -24.62 15.34
N GLY A 261 22.01 -24.32 16.37
CA GLY A 261 22.49 -23.97 17.71
C GLY A 261 22.86 -22.51 17.89
N ILE A 262 22.60 -21.65 16.89
CA ILE A 262 22.74 -20.21 16.96
C ILE A 262 21.36 -19.59 16.81
N ASP A 263 20.98 -18.71 17.73
CA ASP A 263 19.73 -17.92 17.65
C ASP A 263 19.91 -16.75 16.70
N VAL A 264 19.46 -16.92 15.46
CA VAL A 264 19.48 -15.90 14.41
C VAL A 264 18.09 -15.32 14.22
N GLN A 265 17.94 -14.00 14.30
CA GLN A 265 16.70 -13.30 13.98
C GLN A 265 16.88 -12.48 12.71
N PHE A 266 15.92 -12.62 11.80
CA PHE A 266 15.89 -11.88 10.55
C PHE A 266 14.85 -10.77 10.65
N LYS A 267 15.25 -9.53 10.38
CA LYS A 267 14.36 -8.36 10.52
C LYS A 267 14.37 -7.51 9.27
N ILE A 268 13.19 -7.10 8.87
CA ILE A 268 13.01 -6.15 7.77
C ILE A 268 13.36 -4.75 8.27
N ILE A 269 14.23 -4.06 7.54
CA ILE A 269 14.50 -2.64 7.73
C ILE A 269 13.29 -1.87 7.17
N PRO A 270 12.55 -1.13 8.01
CA PRO A 270 11.41 -0.36 7.55
C PRO A 270 11.87 0.89 6.79
N ARG A 271 11.03 1.40 5.88
CA ARG A 271 11.35 2.61 5.11
C ARG A 271 11.46 3.86 5.96
N GLU A 272 10.76 3.88 7.06
CA GLU A 272 10.74 4.97 8.03
C GLU A 272 12.13 5.26 8.63
N VAL A 273 13.14 4.40 8.40
CA VAL A 273 14.54 4.67 8.79
C VAL A 273 15.11 5.90 8.09
N PHE A 274 14.60 6.25 6.90
CA PHE A 274 15.00 7.45 6.16
C PHE A 274 14.29 8.73 6.64
N ASP A 275 13.24 8.60 7.44
CA ASP A 275 12.59 9.74 8.09
C ASP A 275 13.30 10.07 9.42
N ARG A 276 14.13 11.10 9.37
CA ARG A 276 14.89 11.57 10.53
C ARG A 276 14.02 11.83 11.77
N ARG A 277 12.80 12.37 11.58
CA ARG A 277 11.87 12.65 12.68
C ARG A 277 11.30 11.37 13.28
N ALA A 278 11.05 10.35 12.47
CA ALA A 278 10.60 9.04 12.94
C ALA A 278 11.72 8.35 13.75
N VAL A 279 12.97 8.43 13.29
CA VAL A 279 14.14 7.89 14.01
C VAL A 279 14.35 8.61 15.35
N GLU A 280 14.39 9.95 15.36
CA GLU A 280 14.58 10.76 16.57
C GLU A 280 13.47 10.52 17.62
N LYS A 281 12.25 10.25 17.20
CA LYS A 281 11.10 9.95 18.09
C LYS A 281 10.98 8.48 18.48
N GLY A 282 11.86 7.60 17.98
CA GLY A 282 11.77 6.17 18.23
C GLY A 282 10.54 5.48 17.62
N HIS A 283 9.97 6.06 16.56
CA HIS A 283 8.78 5.51 15.89
C HIS A 283 9.12 4.45 14.83
N VAL A 284 10.40 4.23 14.56
CA VAL A 284 10.86 3.23 13.59
C VAL A 284 10.78 1.85 14.22
N LYS A 285 10.00 0.95 13.61
CA LYS A 285 9.85 -0.42 14.08
C LYS A 285 10.37 -1.39 13.03
N PHE A 286 11.32 -2.23 13.43
CA PHE A 286 11.84 -3.32 12.62
C PHE A 286 10.94 -4.54 12.80
N TYR A 287 10.56 -5.16 11.70
CA TYR A 287 9.64 -6.29 11.69
C TYR A 287 10.41 -7.58 11.46
N ASP A 288 9.99 -8.66 12.11
CA ASP A 288 10.52 -9.98 11.79
C ASP A 288 10.05 -10.42 10.38
N VAL A 289 10.89 -11.20 9.70
CA VAL A 289 10.55 -11.69 8.36
C VAL A 289 9.34 -12.62 8.45
N ALA A 290 8.29 -12.28 7.72
CA ALA A 290 7.12 -13.13 7.64
C ALA A 290 7.42 -14.35 6.74
N TYR A 291 6.92 -15.51 7.13
CA TYR A 291 7.03 -16.73 6.36
C TYR A 291 5.73 -17.02 5.62
N ILE A 292 5.84 -17.33 4.33
CA ILE A 292 4.71 -17.75 3.50
C ILE A 292 4.95 -19.19 3.04
N GLU A 293 4.03 -20.09 3.30
CA GLU A 293 4.05 -21.42 2.73
C GLU A 293 2.97 -21.57 1.66
N VAL A 294 3.40 -21.99 0.47
CA VAL A 294 2.50 -22.21 -0.66
C VAL A 294 2.80 -23.52 -1.34
N LYS A 295 1.75 -24.13 -1.86
CA LYS A 295 1.83 -25.40 -2.59
C LYS A 295 1.30 -25.23 -4.02
N PRO A 296 2.14 -25.39 -5.05
CA PRO A 296 1.69 -25.45 -6.42
C PRO A 296 1.04 -26.81 -6.71
N ILE A 297 -0.11 -26.81 -7.35
CA ILE A 297 -0.86 -28.00 -7.76
C ILE A 297 -1.05 -27.94 -9.27
N ILE A 298 -0.37 -28.83 -10.00
CA ILE A 298 -0.47 -28.91 -11.45
C ILE A 298 -1.55 -29.93 -11.80
N LYS A 299 -2.48 -29.54 -12.66
CA LYS A 299 -3.60 -30.36 -13.14
C LYS A 299 -3.59 -30.45 -14.68
N GLY A 300 -4.37 -31.36 -15.24
CA GLY A 300 -4.63 -31.45 -16.68
C GLY A 300 -3.77 -32.49 -17.43
N ARG A 301 -4.11 -32.68 -18.72
CA ARG A 301 -3.44 -33.65 -19.64
C ARG A 301 -2.29 -32.95 -20.36
N VAL A 302 -1.50 -33.75 -21.14
CA VAL A 302 -0.22 -33.32 -21.76
C VAL A 302 -0.29 -31.95 -22.51
N ASN A 303 -1.42 -31.64 -23.16
CA ASN A 303 -1.55 -30.42 -23.98
C ASN A 303 -2.38 -29.32 -23.36
N ASN A 304 -2.88 -29.50 -22.13
CA ASN A 304 -3.71 -28.49 -21.46
C ASN A 304 -3.45 -28.56 -19.96
N LYS A 305 -2.35 -27.94 -19.53
CA LYS A 305 -1.94 -27.90 -18.13
C LYS A 305 -2.51 -26.64 -17.47
N THR A 306 -3.04 -26.84 -16.29
CA THR A 306 -3.43 -25.75 -15.40
C THR A 306 -2.65 -25.82 -14.11
N ILE A 307 -2.43 -24.68 -13.48
CA ILE A 307 -1.81 -24.59 -12.16
C ILE A 307 -2.75 -23.88 -11.21
N VAL A 308 -2.75 -24.36 -9.98
CA VAL A 308 -3.44 -23.77 -8.83
C VAL A 308 -2.42 -23.57 -7.73
N ILE A 309 -2.49 -22.47 -7.03
CA ILE A 309 -1.65 -22.20 -5.85
C ILE A 309 -2.53 -22.27 -4.60
N GLU A 310 -2.12 -23.07 -3.65
CA GLU A 310 -2.72 -23.16 -2.32
C GLU A 310 -1.82 -22.40 -1.32
N LEU A 311 -2.38 -21.46 -0.57
CA LEU A 311 -1.73 -20.81 0.55
C LEU A 311 -1.89 -21.71 1.79
N CYS A 312 -0.78 -22.30 2.24
CA CYS A 312 -0.77 -23.33 3.28
C CYS A 312 -0.51 -22.76 4.67
N ASP A 313 0.37 -21.75 4.78
CA ASP A 313 0.69 -21.10 6.04
C ASP A 313 1.21 -19.67 5.82
N PHE A 314 1.00 -18.84 6.82
CA PHE A 314 1.55 -17.49 6.92
C PHE A 314 1.85 -17.19 8.38
N SER A 315 3.11 -17.04 8.72
CA SER A 315 3.53 -16.73 10.08
C SER A 315 4.28 -15.40 10.14
N VAL A 316 3.88 -14.59 11.10
CA VAL A 316 4.51 -13.32 11.45
C VAL A 316 4.91 -13.35 12.91
N PHE A 317 6.10 -12.87 13.21
CA PHE A 317 6.63 -12.81 14.57
C PHE A 317 6.72 -11.33 15.01
N TYR A 318 5.59 -10.62 14.96
CA TYR A 318 5.54 -9.28 15.49
C TYR A 318 5.61 -9.31 17.01
N ASN A 319 6.52 -8.54 17.54
CA ASN A 319 6.63 -8.28 18.99
C ASN A 319 6.50 -6.77 19.20
N GLN A 320 5.41 -6.34 19.79
CA GLN A 320 5.14 -4.95 20.08
C GLN A 320 4.56 -4.83 21.48
N ASP A 321 5.36 -4.30 22.37
CA ASP A 321 5.06 -4.15 23.79
C ASP A 321 4.83 -5.48 24.53
N SER A 322 5.32 -5.65 25.73
CA SER A 322 4.99 -6.84 26.52
C SER A 322 3.61 -6.69 27.15
N VAL A 323 2.86 -7.77 27.21
CA VAL A 323 1.55 -7.80 27.87
C VAL A 323 1.69 -7.31 29.32
N GLU A 324 2.76 -7.70 30.02
CA GLU A 324 3.02 -7.32 31.41
C GLU A 324 3.23 -5.80 31.60
N GLU A 325 4.01 -5.15 30.72
CA GLU A 325 4.23 -3.69 30.77
C GLU A 325 2.94 -2.91 30.51
N MET A 326 2.10 -3.45 29.62
CA MET A 326 0.85 -2.79 29.26
C MET A 326 -0.25 -2.98 30.28
N GLU A 327 -0.33 -4.12 30.96
CA GLU A 327 -1.27 -4.35 32.06
C GLU A 327 -1.11 -3.32 33.18
N GLY A 328 0.15 -3.00 33.53
CA GLY A 328 0.47 -2.00 34.56
C GLY A 328 0.07 -0.57 34.17
N SER A 329 -0.01 -0.26 32.90
CA SER A 329 -0.31 1.09 32.37
C SER A 329 -1.77 1.30 31.97
N LEU A 330 -2.62 0.24 32.00
CA LEU A 330 -4.01 0.32 31.54
C LEU A 330 -4.89 1.10 32.52
N LYS A 331 -5.58 2.12 32.03
CA LYS A 331 -6.57 2.87 32.82
C LYS A 331 -7.87 2.07 32.93
N GLU A 332 -8.57 2.23 34.06
CA GLU A 332 -9.89 1.62 34.27
C GLU A 332 -10.89 1.98 33.17
N GLY A 333 -11.63 1.01 32.68
CA GLY A 333 -12.60 1.16 31.59
C GLY A 333 -11.97 1.36 30.20
N SER A 334 -10.64 1.20 30.06
CA SER A 334 -9.95 1.30 28.77
C SER A 334 -9.58 -0.08 28.21
N SER A 335 -9.33 -0.13 26.90
CA SER A 335 -8.76 -1.30 26.24
C SER A 335 -7.56 -0.90 25.39
N LYS A 336 -6.59 -1.80 25.28
CA LYS A 336 -5.40 -1.63 24.46
C LYS A 336 -5.10 -2.91 23.68
N ILE A 337 -4.51 -2.77 22.50
CA ILE A 337 -4.09 -3.90 21.68
C ILE A 337 -2.58 -4.03 21.82
N VAL A 338 -2.12 -5.24 22.11
CA VAL A 338 -0.73 -5.62 22.23
C VAL A 338 -0.45 -6.74 21.23
N ILE A 339 0.76 -6.78 20.71
CA ILE A 339 1.22 -7.89 19.86
C ILE A 339 2.36 -8.57 20.57
N GLU A 340 2.14 -9.80 20.99
CA GLU A 340 3.12 -10.60 21.70
C GLU A 340 3.17 -12.01 21.13
N ASN A 341 4.38 -12.51 20.88
CA ASN A 341 4.63 -13.86 20.33
C ASN A 341 3.81 -14.20 19.09
N GLY A 342 3.67 -13.24 18.16
CA GLY A 342 2.90 -13.44 16.94
C GLY A 342 1.39 -13.53 17.16
N GLN A 343 0.87 -13.03 18.27
CA GLN A 343 -0.57 -12.96 18.55
C GLN A 343 -1.01 -11.53 18.84
N ILE A 344 -2.16 -11.14 18.32
CA ILE A 344 -2.81 -9.89 18.70
C ILE A 344 -3.69 -10.17 19.89
N ILE A 345 -3.40 -9.50 20.99
CA ILE A 345 -4.09 -9.64 22.27
C ILE A 345 -4.75 -8.31 22.60
N LYS A 346 -6.05 -8.33 22.80
CA LYS A 346 -6.79 -7.19 23.36
C LYS A 346 -6.81 -7.29 24.88
N LEU A 347 -6.20 -6.32 25.52
CA LEU A 347 -6.28 -6.14 26.97
C LEU A 347 -7.42 -5.17 27.26
N SER A 348 -8.33 -5.56 28.16
CA SER A 348 -9.44 -4.69 28.57
C SER A 348 -9.51 -4.69 30.09
N LYS A 349 -9.50 -3.48 30.69
CA LYS A 349 -9.61 -3.32 32.15
C LYS A 349 -11.03 -2.90 32.52
N ASP A 350 -11.70 -3.73 33.26
CA ASP A 350 -13.07 -3.45 33.73
C ASP A 350 -13.09 -2.20 34.62
N LYS A 351 -14.08 -1.34 34.42
CA LYS A 351 -14.20 -0.06 35.15
C LYS A 351 -14.60 -0.26 36.63
N LYS A 352 -15.27 -1.37 36.99
CA LYS A 352 -15.79 -1.59 38.34
C LYS A 352 -14.89 -2.52 39.14
N THR A 353 -14.39 -3.56 38.51
CA THR A 353 -13.60 -4.61 39.16
C THR A 353 -12.10 -4.42 39.03
N ALA A 354 -11.66 -3.51 38.16
CA ALA A 354 -10.26 -3.30 37.77
C ALA A 354 -9.56 -4.58 37.23
N VAL A 355 -10.31 -5.64 36.94
CA VAL A 355 -9.79 -6.90 36.42
C VAL A 355 -9.40 -6.70 34.97
N VAL A 356 -8.19 -7.15 34.58
CA VAL A 356 -7.72 -7.15 33.20
C VAL A 356 -8.08 -8.46 32.54
N THR A 357 -8.81 -8.38 31.42
CA THR A 357 -9.13 -9.52 30.57
C THR A 357 -8.26 -9.51 29.33
N LYS A 358 -7.82 -10.69 28.89
CA LYS A 358 -6.96 -10.92 27.71
C LYS A 358 -7.77 -11.71 26.67
N ASP A 359 -8.05 -11.07 25.53
CA ASP A 359 -8.71 -11.69 24.39
C ASP A 359 -7.71 -11.85 23.24
N VAL A 360 -7.37 -13.09 22.86
CA VAL A 360 -6.56 -13.37 21.69
C VAL A 360 -7.42 -13.22 20.46
N LEU A 361 -7.09 -12.22 19.61
CA LEU A 361 -7.83 -11.89 18.40
C LEU A 361 -7.40 -12.72 17.20
N THR A 362 -6.12 -13.12 17.13
CA THR A 362 -5.56 -13.97 16.06
C THR A 362 -5.42 -15.39 16.56
N LYS A 363 -6.42 -16.25 16.27
CA LYS A 363 -6.44 -17.66 16.68
C LYS A 363 -5.85 -18.60 15.64
N LYS A 364 -5.88 -18.19 14.38
CA LYS A 364 -5.37 -18.93 13.21
C LYS A 364 -4.45 -18.04 12.42
N TRP A 365 -3.46 -18.62 11.74
CA TRP A 365 -2.57 -17.88 10.86
C TRP A 365 -3.34 -17.06 9.81
N THR A 366 -4.46 -17.57 9.31
CA THR A 366 -5.32 -16.86 8.37
C THR A 366 -5.84 -15.53 8.92
N ASP A 367 -5.95 -15.36 10.24
CA ASP A 367 -6.45 -14.12 10.84
C ASP A 367 -5.49 -12.93 10.62
N TRP A 368 -4.22 -13.22 10.32
CA TRP A 368 -3.23 -12.24 9.96
C TRP A 368 -3.30 -11.78 8.50
N VAL A 369 -3.86 -12.61 7.61
CA VAL A 369 -3.91 -12.31 6.18
C VAL A 369 -5.15 -11.49 5.85
N ASP A 370 -4.95 -10.29 5.31
CA ASP A 370 -6.03 -9.44 4.82
C ASP A 370 -6.20 -9.51 3.30
N TYR A 371 -5.09 -9.77 2.59
CA TYR A 371 -5.04 -9.86 1.14
C TYR A 371 -3.92 -10.81 0.70
N TRP A 372 -4.14 -11.60 -0.34
CA TRP A 372 -3.06 -12.27 -1.03
C TRP A 372 -3.32 -12.36 -2.52
N ALA A 373 -2.24 -12.42 -3.30
CA ALA A 373 -2.29 -12.37 -4.74
C ALA A 373 -1.19 -13.20 -5.36
N ILE A 374 -1.37 -13.56 -6.63
CA ILE A 374 -0.47 -14.40 -7.39
C ILE A 374 -0.15 -13.73 -8.72
N ASP A 375 1.13 -13.73 -9.03
CA ASP A 375 1.68 -13.52 -10.35
C ASP A 375 2.20 -14.87 -10.84
N PHE A 376 1.53 -15.45 -11.83
CA PHE A 376 1.87 -16.77 -12.35
C PHE A 376 3.08 -16.76 -13.30
N ASN A 377 3.63 -15.60 -13.62
CA ASN A 377 4.81 -15.45 -14.47
C ASN A 377 5.62 -14.19 -14.12
N MET A 378 6.21 -14.18 -12.94
CA MET A 378 6.91 -13.02 -12.37
C MET A 378 7.91 -12.35 -13.32
N GLU A 379 8.55 -13.10 -14.22
CA GLU A 379 9.56 -12.58 -15.14
C GLU A 379 8.96 -11.99 -16.44
N SER A 380 7.62 -11.94 -16.56
CA SER A 380 6.93 -11.41 -17.74
C SER A 380 7.15 -9.92 -17.94
N ARG A 381 7.22 -9.15 -16.85
CA ARG A 381 7.27 -7.68 -16.89
C ARG A 381 8.46 -7.12 -16.13
N LYS A 382 9.47 -6.68 -16.89
CA LYS A 382 10.65 -6.00 -16.33
C LYS A 382 10.29 -4.62 -15.81
N GLU A 383 10.85 -4.23 -14.67
CA GLU A 383 10.78 -2.87 -14.16
C GLU A 383 11.80 -1.99 -14.92
N ILE A 384 11.30 -1.12 -15.78
CA ILE A 384 12.12 -0.22 -16.59
C ILE A 384 11.94 1.19 -16.06
N ILE A 385 13.04 1.89 -15.79
CA ILE A 385 13.05 3.30 -15.44
C ILE A 385 13.56 4.12 -16.62
N ARG A 386 13.04 5.33 -16.77
CA ARG A 386 13.55 6.32 -17.71
C ARG A 386 14.45 7.28 -16.96
N THR A 387 15.69 7.35 -17.40
CA THR A 387 16.68 8.31 -16.90
C THR A 387 17.00 9.30 -18.01
N VAL A 388 17.18 10.57 -17.64
CA VAL A 388 17.63 11.60 -18.59
C VAL A 388 19.11 11.79 -18.38
N ASP A 389 19.91 11.57 -19.41
CA ASP A 389 21.34 11.88 -19.35
C ASP A 389 21.52 13.39 -19.16
N SER A 390 22.12 13.77 -18.03
CA SER A 390 22.29 15.17 -17.66
C SER A 390 23.18 15.98 -18.61
N LYS A 391 23.97 15.33 -19.46
CA LYS A 391 24.88 15.97 -20.43
C LYS A 391 24.29 16.08 -21.84
N THR A 392 23.57 15.02 -22.26
CA THR A 392 23.02 14.96 -23.62
C THR A 392 21.55 15.34 -23.71
N GLY A 393 20.83 15.29 -22.57
CA GLY A 393 19.38 15.46 -22.50
C GLY A 393 18.60 14.29 -23.11
N GLU A 394 19.27 13.21 -23.49
CA GLU A 394 18.65 12.03 -24.07
C GLU A 394 18.00 11.16 -23.00
N GLU A 395 16.78 10.71 -23.27
CA GLU A 395 16.10 9.71 -22.44
C GLU A 395 16.68 8.32 -22.69
N LYS A 396 17.06 7.63 -21.62
CA LYS A 396 17.49 6.23 -21.64
C LYS A 396 16.54 5.39 -20.81
N GLU A 397 16.18 4.24 -21.33
CA GLU A 397 15.44 3.22 -20.61
C GLU A 397 16.42 2.20 -20.03
N GLU A 398 16.39 2.03 -18.70
CA GLU A 398 17.25 1.10 -17.99
C GLU A 398 16.41 0.12 -17.17
N TRP A 399 16.75 -1.17 -17.28
CA TRP A 399 16.16 -2.19 -16.44
C TRP A 399 16.77 -2.13 -15.03
N THR A 400 15.94 -1.99 -13.99
CA THR A 400 16.39 -1.92 -12.58
C THR A 400 16.93 -3.23 -12.03
N GLY A 401 16.85 -4.34 -12.79
CA GLY A 401 17.11 -5.69 -12.29
C GLY A 401 15.87 -6.33 -11.63
N GLY A 402 14.81 -5.55 -11.41
CA GLY A 402 13.57 -6.00 -10.81
C GLY A 402 12.49 -6.34 -11.84
N TYR A 403 11.41 -6.93 -11.33
CA TYR A 403 10.20 -7.24 -12.09
C TYR A 403 9.00 -6.60 -11.42
N ILE A 404 8.01 -6.17 -12.22
CA ILE A 404 6.75 -5.63 -11.73
C ILE A 404 5.82 -6.81 -11.43
N PHE A 405 5.31 -6.88 -10.21
CA PHE A 405 4.34 -7.90 -9.81
C PHE A 405 3.01 -7.68 -10.53
N GLU A 406 2.60 -8.64 -11.35
CA GLU A 406 1.32 -8.62 -12.04
C GLU A 406 0.28 -9.38 -11.20
N ASN A 407 -0.77 -8.68 -10.82
CA ASN A 407 -1.83 -9.23 -9.98
C ASN A 407 -2.84 -10.03 -10.81
N GLU A 408 -2.45 -11.24 -11.25
CA GLU A 408 -3.28 -12.07 -12.12
C GLU A 408 -4.44 -12.74 -11.39
N TRP A 409 -4.28 -13.02 -10.11
CA TRP A 409 -5.33 -13.52 -9.23
C TRP A 409 -5.15 -13.00 -7.81
N GLN A 410 -6.26 -12.73 -7.11
CA GLN A 410 -6.23 -12.26 -5.73
C GLN A 410 -7.47 -12.67 -4.93
N SER A 411 -7.27 -12.85 -3.62
CA SER A 411 -8.32 -12.94 -2.61
C SER A 411 -8.06 -11.98 -1.47
N PHE A 412 -9.09 -11.30 -0.99
CA PHE A 412 -8.97 -10.35 0.12
C PHE A 412 -10.27 -10.20 0.89
N ARG A 413 -10.15 -9.79 2.15
CA ARG A 413 -11.28 -9.56 3.04
C ARG A 413 -11.89 -8.19 2.83
N THR A 414 -13.21 -8.13 2.83
CA THR A 414 -13.97 -6.89 2.83
C THR A 414 -14.79 -6.79 4.13
N LYS A 415 -15.44 -5.66 4.36
CA LYS A 415 -16.40 -5.54 5.48
C LYS A 415 -17.61 -6.48 5.32
N LYS A 416 -18.04 -6.72 4.09
CA LYS A 416 -19.20 -7.56 3.76
C LYS A 416 -18.85 -9.04 3.73
N ASP A 417 -17.67 -9.36 3.20
CA ASP A 417 -17.16 -10.72 3.14
C ASP A 417 -15.81 -10.81 3.85
N ARG A 418 -15.77 -11.58 4.93
CA ARG A 418 -14.58 -11.84 5.74
C ARG A 418 -13.87 -13.14 5.35
N LYS A 419 -14.41 -13.87 4.39
CA LYS A 419 -13.80 -15.11 3.91
C LYS A 419 -12.57 -14.78 3.07
N LEU A 420 -11.57 -15.62 3.21
CA LEU A 420 -10.37 -15.61 2.40
C LEU A 420 -10.34 -16.95 1.64
N GLU A 421 -10.27 -16.87 0.32
CA GLU A 421 -10.02 -18.04 -0.49
C GLU A 421 -8.54 -18.40 -0.35
N LEU A 422 -8.25 -19.62 0.11
CA LEU A 422 -6.88 -20.11 0.30
C LEU A 422 -6.33 -20.84 -0.90
N VAL A 423 -7.17 -21.09 -1.90
CA VAL A 423 -6.82 -21.79 -3.15
C VAL A 423 -7.18 -20.87 -4.32
N SER A 424 -6.23 -20.68 -5.21
CA SER A 424 -6.46 -19.82 -6.38
C SER A 424 -7.39 -20.46 -7.40
N ALA A 425 -7.92 -19.65 -8.32
CA ALA A 425 -8.50 -20.16 -9.54
C ALA A 425 -7.45 -20.90 -10.38
N GLU A 426 -7.90 -21.78 -11.26
CA GLU A 426 -7.05 -22.48 -12.22
C GLU A 426 -6.55 -21.51 -13.29
N LYS A 427 -5.23 -21.52 -13.53
CA LYS A 427 -4.56 -20.76 -14.59
C LYS A 427 -3.98 -21.70 -15.61
N GLU A 428 -4.29 -21.51 -16.88
CA GLU A 428 -3.63 -22.21 -17.97
C GLU A 428 -2.16 -21.82 -18.06
N VAL A 429 -1.30 -22.81 -18.22
CA VAL A 429 0.15 -22.59 -18.25
C VAL A 429 0.82 -23.45 -19.32
N SER A 430 1.78 -22.86 -20.00
CA SER A 430 2.63 -23.59 -20.97
C SER A 430 3.67 -24.45 -20.25
N LYS A 431 4.11 -25.52 -20.93
CA LYS A 431 5.22 -26.37 -20.49
C LYS A 431 6.50 -25.57 -20.28
N GLY A 432 7.28 -25.92 -19.26
CA GLY A 432 8.58 -25.32 -18.97
C GLY A 432 8.77 -24.86 -17.53
N ARG A 433 9.96 -24.32 -17.24
CA ARG A 433 10.29 -23.72 -15.94
C ARG A 433 9.66 -22.33 -15.82
N ARG A 434 9.13 -22.03 -14.66
CA ARG A 434 8.41 -20.79 -14.41
C ARG A 434 8.62 -20.33 -12.97
N LYS A 435 8.76 -19.03 -12.79
CA LYS A 435 8.76 -18.39 -11.46
C LYS A 435 7.39 -17.79 -11.19
N ILE A 436 6.81 -18.18 -10.09
CA ILE A 436 5.51 -17.70 -9.62
C ILE A 436 5.72 -16.92 -8.35
N ALA A 437 5.26 -15.68 -8.31
CA ALA A 437 5.32 -14.86 -7.11
C ALA A 437 3.98 -14.88 -6.37
N VAL A 438 4.05 -15.10 -5.07
CA VAL A 438 2.89 -15.02 -4.18
C VAL A 438 3.12 -13.89 -3.18
N LYS A 439 2.24 -12.91 -3.19
CA LYS A 439 2.27 -11.75 -2.30
C LYS A 439 1.17 -11.88 -1.27
N VAL A 440 1.53 -11.76 -0.01
CA VAL A 440 0.60 -11.70 1.12
C VAL A 440 0.72 -10.32 1.76
N VAL A 441 -0.41 -9.70 2.07
CA VAL A 441 -0.49 -8.45 2.81
C VAL A 441 -1.24 -8.72 4.10
N ASP A 442 -0.62 -8.37 5.20
CA ASP A 442 -1.20 -8.56 6.52
C ASP A 442 -2.24 -7.48 6.87
N ILE A 443 -2.90 -7.65 8.00
CA ILE A 443 -3.91 -6.72 8.51
C ILE A 443 -3.36 -5.32 8.84
N PHE A 444 -2.03 -5.13 8.91
CA PHE A 444 -1.36 -3.84 9.09
C PHE A 444 -0.92 -3.21 7.78
N GLY A 445 -1.10 -3.90 6.65
CA GLY A 445 -0.69 -3.46 5.34
C GLY A 445 0.77 -3.78 4.99
N ASN A 446 1.47 -4.58 5.81
CA ASN A 446 2.80 -5.05 5.46
C ASN A 446 2.69 -6.14 4.42
N ASP A 447 3.44 -6.01 3.34
CA ASP A 447 3.49 -6.98 2.26
C ASP A 447 4.75 -7.84 2.35
N THR A 448 4.56 -9.12 2.11
CA THR A 448 5.62 -10.12 1.99
C THR A 448 5.41 -10.85 0.68
N THR A 449 6.47 -11.07 -0.08
CA THR A 449 6.40 -11.78 -1.35
C THR A 449 7.30 -13.01 -1.29
N ARG A 450 6.76 -14.16 -1.69
CA ARG A 450 7.53 -15.38 -1.90
C ARG A 450 7.47 -15.76 -3.38
N VAL A 451 8.60 -16.10 -3.96
CA VAL A 451 8.65 -16.65 -5.31
C VAL A 451 8.99 -18.14 -5.22
N ILE A 452 8.27 -18.94 -5.98
CA ILE A 452 8.51 -20.36 -6.12
C ILE A 452 8.87 -20.69 -7.56
N GLU A 453 9.80 -21.61 -7.76
CA GLU A 453 10.08 -22.14 -9.07
C GLU A 453 9.29 -23.43 -9.30
N VAL A 454 8.55 -23.46 -10.39
CA VAL A 454 7.71 -24.61 -10.77
C VAL A 454 8.11 -25.07 -12.16
N ASN A 455 8.34 -26.37 -12.30
CA ASN A 455 8.57 -26.99 -13.60
C ASN A 455 7.29 -27.65 -14.08
N ILE A 456 6.71 -27.12 -15.15
CA ILE A 456 5.50 -27.65 -15.78
C ILE A 456 5.92 -28.75 -16.76
N PRO A 457 5.56 -30.04 -16.52
CA PRO A 457 6.01 -31.17 -17.28
C PRO A 457 5.47 -31.24 -18.72
#